data_87b729d6f607f8849b85e1455ceced3b
#
_entry.id   87b729d6f607f8849b85e1455ceced3b
#
_cell.length_a   1.000
_cell.length_b   1.000
_cell.length_c   1.000
_cell.angle_alpha   90.00
_cell.angle_beta   90.00
_cell.angle_gamma   90.00
#
_symmetry.space_group_name_H-M   'P 1'
#
loop_
_entity.id
_entity.type
_entity.pdbx_description
1 polymer ?
#
loop_
_entity_poly.entity_id
_entity_poly.type
_entity_poly.pdbx_seq_one_letter_code
_entity_poly.pdbx_strand_id
1 'polypeptide(L)'
;MKALGVNCVRVFLSYGSFYTDPGELKSEGLEKFDQFLNLAEQAGIYVHPTGPDHWEGPPHWSPVSVSDPRTLEYTVQFWKLFAPRYRGRSVIFAYDLQNEPHVDWNNEIMVPQWRSWLRKKYSTPENLMAAWGETNRVEFDQAPLPEPKNALRSPKLLDFQSFREDVADTWTRRQAEAIKAADPAALVTVGFLQTSVPSRYWGGIADYTGFRPARQAKFLDFLEIHFYPSERGGYEYRSEDDELANLAYLEGIVREVARPGKPVVLAEFGWYGGAAKPKFDRGVHPVGTEQQQAKYLRRAVEVSAGFTVGWLNWGFYDHPEANDCSELTGLLTVDGKVKSWGETFHALSARYSGKAIAPPLIGTRPDLDWDACLTSAVAANQFRAEYLKAFLADKRVK
;
A
#
# COMPACT_ATOMS: atom_id res chain seq x y z
N MET A 1 23.37 4.55 -5.57
CA MET A 1 22.62 3.94 -4.46
C MET A 1 23.49 3.74 -3.23
N LYS A 2 24.52 2.89 -3.27
CA LYS A 2 25.34 2.56 -2.09
C LYS A 2 25.97 3.79 -1.40
N ALA A 3 26.48 4.74 -2.17
CA ALA A 3 27.06 5.98 -1.67
C ALA A 3 26.06 6.85 -0.87
N LEU A 4 24.76 6.67 -1.08
CA LEU A 4 23.70 7.32 -0.33
C LEU A 4 23.16 6.45 0.84
N GLY A 5 23.79 5.29 1.11
CA GLY A 5 23.39 4.42 2.20
C GLY A 5 22.14 3.57 1.89
N VAL A 6 21.75 3.46 0.61
CA VAL A 6 20.69 2.53 0.17
C VAL A 6 21.17 1.11 0.37
N ASN A 7 20.40 0.31 1.10
CA ASN A 7 20.66 -1.10 1.36
C ASN A 7 19.61 -2.06 0.80
N CYS A 8 18.49 -1.53 0.31
CA CYS A 8 17.44 -2.29 -0.36
C CYS A 8 16.85 -1.47 -1.49
N VAL A 9 16.47 -2.13 -2.59
CA VAL A 9 15.75 -1.54 -3.72
C VAL A 9 14.53 -2.37 -4.06
N ARG A 10 13.37 -1.71 -4.16
CA ARG A 10 12.12 -2.32 -4.62
C ARG A 10 11.99 -2.15 -6.12
N VAL A 11 11.63 -3.22 -6.84
CA VAL A 11 11.57 -3.25 -8.30
C VAL A 11 10.34 -4.03 -8.77
N PHE A 12 9.72 -3.56 -9.85
CA PHE A 12 8.51 -4.16 -10.40
C PHE A 12 8.82 -5.30 -11.38
N LEU A 13 8.06 -6.39 -11.25
CA LEU A 13 8.04 -7.50 -12.21
C LEU A 13 6.83 -7.28 -13.12
N SER A 14 6.99 -6.50 -14.19
CA SER A 14 5.88 -6.18 -15.09
C SER A 14 5.41 -7.40 -15.89
N TYR A 15 4.11 -7.53 -16.11
CA TYR A 15 3.54 -8.59 -16.95
C TYR A 15 4.19 -8.63 -18.34
N GLY A 16 4.36 -7.48 -18.96
CA GLY A 16 4.97 -7.35 -20.28
C GLY A 16 6.38 -7.94 -20.38
N SER A 17 7.18 -7.77 -19.32
CA SER A 17 8.57 -8.25 -19.26
C SER A 17 8.71 -9.68 -18.76
N PHE A 18 7.82 -10.18 -17.92
CA PHE A 18 8.00 -11.45 -17.21
C PHE A 18 6.95 -12.51 -17.50
N TYR A 19 5.68 -12.15 -17.76
CA TYR A 19 4.56 -13.07 -17.78
C TYR A 19 3.47 -12.64 -18.77
N THR A 20 3.78 -12.68 -20.07
CA THR A 20 2.82 -12.30 -21.12
C THR A 20 1.70 -13.30 -21.32
N ASP A 21 1.97 -14.57 -21.09
CA ASP A 21 1.03 -15.66 -21.24
C ASP A 21 0.96 -16.49 -19.96
N PRO A 22 -0.24 -16.91 -19.50
CA PRO A 22 -0.38 -17.75 -18.32
C PRO A 22 0.38 -19.07 -18.47
N GLY A 23 1.22 -19.37 -17.49
CA GLY A 23 1.98 -20.62 -17.46
C GLY A 23 3.36 -20.56 -18.06
N GLU A 24 3.77 -19.42 -18.62
CA GLU A 24 5.11 -19.26 -19.23
C GLU A 24 5.78 -17.97 -18.77
N LEU A 25 7.01 -18.09 -18.24
CA LEU A 25 7.88 -16.94 -17.94
C LEU A 25 8.74 -16.57 -19.13
N LYS A 26 8.90 -15.28 -19.40
CA LYS A 26 9.77 -14.78 -20.49
C LYS A 26 11.24 -14.90 -20.13
N SER A 27 11.99 -15.65 -20.93
CA SER A 27 13.44 -15.85 -20.72
C SER A 27 14.22 -14.54 -20.71
N GLU A 28 13.91 -13.60 -21.60
CA GLU A 28 14.60 -12.30 -21.68
C GLU A 28 14.43 -11.48 -20.38
N GLY A 29 13.24 -11.42 -19.83
CA GLY A 29 12.98 -10.74 -18.54
C GLY A 29 13.74 -11.40 -17.39
N LEU A 30 13.74 -12.73 -17.35
CA LEU A 30 14.48 -13.49 -16.34
C LEU A 30 15.99 -13.27 -16.44
N GLU A 31 16.57 -13.28 -17.64
CA GLU A 31 18.01 -13.04 -17.86
C GLU A 31 18.42 -11.63 -17.39
N LYS A 32 17.62 -10.62 -17.73
CA LYS A 32 17.86 -9.25 -17.26
C LYS A 32 17.76 -9.15 -15.74
N PHE A 33 16.79 -9.82 -15.16
CA PHE A 33 16.62 -9.83 -13.70
C PHE A 33 17.77 -10.58 -13.01
N ASP A 34 18.24 -11.70 -13.56
CA ASP A 34 19.41 -12.41 -13.05
C ASP A 34 20.67 -11.51 -13.05
N GLN A 35 20.89 -10.75 -14.14
CA GLN A 35 21.98 -9.78 -14.20
C GLN A 35 21.83 -8.67 -13.15
N PHE A 36 20.62 -8.16 -12.98
CA PHE A 36 20.31 -7.15 -11.96
C PHE A 36 20.57 -7.66 -10.54
N LEU A 37 20.15 -8.90 -10.22
CA LEU A 37 20.42 -9.53 -8.94
C LEU A 37 21.93 -9.70 -8.69
N ASN A 38 22.69 -10.09 -9.70
CA ASN A 38 24.15 -10.22 -9.59
C ASN A 38 24.83 -8.87 -9.30
N LEU A 39 24.38 -7.79 -9.95
CA LEU A 39 24.90 -6.43 -9.71
C LEU A 39 24.51 -5.93 -8.29
N ALA A 40 23.30 -6.19 -7.86
CA ALA A 40 22.83 -5.84 -6.52
C ALA A 40 23.61 -6.57 -5.43
N GLU A 41 23.87 -7.88 -5.62
CA GLU A 41 24.67 -8.71 -4.71
C GLU A 41 26.11 -8.17 -4.60
N GLN A 42 26.76 -7.85 -5.73
CA GLN A 42 28.09 -7.24 -5.76
C GLN A 42 28.10 -5.87 -5.03
N ALA A 43 27.03 -5.10 -5.16
CA ALA A 43 26.89 -3.82 -4.49
C ALA A 43 26.54 -3.95 -3.00
N GLY A 44 26.15 -5.13 -2.52
CA GLY A 44 25.64 -5.35 -1.15
C GLY A 44 24.31 -4.63 -0.93
N ILE A 45 23.41 -4.65 -1.93
CA ILE A 45 22.06 -4.06 -1.91
C ILE A 45 21.06 -5.20 -2.08
N TYR A 46 20.12 -5.32 -1.16
CA TYR A 46 19.01 -6.25 -1.27
C TYR A 46 18.03 -5.82 -2.36
N VAL A 47 17.37 -6.79 -2.97
CA VAL A 47 16.33 -6.57 -3.98
C VAL A 47 14.99 -7.05 -3.43
N HIS A 48 13.97 -6.21 -3.57
CA HIS A 48 12.60 -6.47 -3.17
C HIS A 48 11.69 -6.48 -4.41
N PRO A 49 11.55 -7.63 -5.10
CA PRO A 49 10.69 -7.72 -6.26
C PRO A 49 9.22 -7.63 -5.89
N THR A 50 8.49 -6.81 -6.64
CA THR A 50 7.05 -6.58 -6.54
C THR A 50 6.35 -7.04 -7.80
N GLY A 51 5.27 -7.75 -7.66
CA GLY A 51 4.47 -8.07 -8.83
C GLY A 51 4.04 -9.52 -8.92
N PRO A 52 3.44 -9.92 -10.05
CA PRO A 52 3.45 -9.22 -11.35
C PRO A 52 2.55 -7.99 -11.39
N ASP A 53 2.98 -6.96 -12.10
CA ASP A 53 2.31 -5.67 -12.17
C ASP A 53 2.05 -5.21 -13.62
N HIS A 54 1.19 -4.20 -13.81
CA HIS A 54 0.65 -3.77 -15.10
C HIS A 54 1.26 -2.46 -15.65
N TRP A 55 2.38 -1.99 -15.11
CA TRP A 55 3.01 -0.73 -15.54
C TRP A 55 3.39 -0.66 -17.03
N GLU A 56 3.62 -1.83 -17.65
CA GLU A 56 3.81 -1.96 -19.10
C GLU A 56 2.51 -2.25 -19.86
N GLY A 57 1.36 -2.02 -19.22
CA GLY A 57 0.03 -2.34 -19.70
C GLY A 57 -0.51 -3.66 -19.15
N PRO A 58 -1.84 -3.81 -19.10
CA PRO A 58 -2.46 -5.06 -18.65
C PRO A 58 -2.20 -6.17 -19.67
N PRO A 59 -2.03 -7.42 -19.23
CA PRO A 59 -1.91 -8.54 -20.14
C PRO A 59 -3.24 -8.77 -20.89
N HIS A 60 -3.16 -9.29 -22.11
CA HIS A 60 -4.34 -9.52 -22.96
C HIS A 60 -5.38 -10.50 -22.39
N TRP A 61 -4.97 -11.34 -21.45
CA TRP A 61 -5.81 -12.39 -20.84
C TRP A 61 -6.53 -11.98 -19.55
N SER A 62 -6.22 -10.82 -19.00
CA SER A 62 -6.82 -10.36 -17.75
C SER A 62 -6.89 -8.84 -17.65
N PRO A 63 -7.98 -8.28 -17.09
CA PRO A 63 -8.06 -6.87 -16.73
C PRO A 63 -7.23 -6.51 -15.48
N VAL A 64 -6.48 -7.47 -14.90
CA VAL A 64 -5.67 -7.30 -13.68
C VAL A 64 -6.53 -6.77 -12.51
N SER A 65 -7.59 -7.50 -12.17
CA SER A 65 -8.46 -7.19 -11.03
C SER A 65 -8.26 -8.20 -9.90
N VAL A 66 -8.05 -7.70 -8.68
CA VAL A 66 -8.03 -8.52 -7.45
C VAL A 66 -9.37 -9.26 -7.26
N SER A 67 -10.46 -8.67 -7.74
CA SER A 67 -11.82 -9.23 -7.63
C SER A 67 -12.09 -10.37 -8.62
N ASP A 68 -11.25 -10.55 -9.65
CA ASP A 68 -11.40 -11.63 -10.63
C ASP A 68 -10.66 -12.90 -10.19
N PRO A 69 -11.38 -14.00 -9.92
CA PRO A 69 -10.75 -15.28 -9.55
C PRO A 69 -9.77 -15.81 -10.61
N ARG A 70 -9.96 -15.47 -11.89
CA ARG A 70 -9.05 -15.91 -12.97
C ARG A 70 -7.71 -15.20 -12.85
N THR A 71 -7.72 -13.88 -12.56
CA THR A 71 -6.50 -13.12 -12.30
C THR A 71 -5.73 -13.73 -11.13
N LEU A 72 -6.42 -14.11 -10.05
CA LEU A 72 -5.80 -14.79 -8.93
C LEU A 72 -5.14 -16.12 -9.32
N GLU A 73 -5.82 -16.96 -10.13
CA GLU A 73 -5.21 -18.22 -10.59
C GLU A 73 -3.94 -17.98 -11.39
N TYR A 74 -3.93 -16.98 -12.27
CA TYR A 74 -2.76 -16.66 -13.09
C TYR A 74 -1.61 -16.09 -12.28
N THR A 75 -1.89 -15.24 -11.28
CA THR A 75 -0.83 -14.72 -10.39
C THR A 75 -0.27 -15.80 -9.46
N VAL A 76 -1.11 -16.71 -8.96
CA VAL A 76 -0.64 -17.90 -8.22
C VAL A 76 0.26 -18.78 -9.08
N GLN A 77 -0.10 -18.96 -10.37
CA GLN A 77 0.72 -19.71 -11.30
C GLN A 77 2.06 -19.01 -11.59
N PHE A 78 2.05 -17.68 -11.74
CA PHE A 78 3.29 -16.90 -11.84
C PHE A 78 4.24 -17.21 -10.68
N TRP A 79 3.77 -17.14 -9.45
CA TRP A 79 4.62 -17.40 -8.28
C TRP A 79 5.10 -18.85 -8.21
N LYS A 80 4.30 -19.81 -8.62
CA LYS A 80 4.72 -21.24 -8.72
C LYS A 80 5.85 -21.46 -9.72
N LEU A 81 5.98 -20.59 -10.73
CA LEU A 81 7.05 -20.65 -11.72
C LEU A 81 8.25 -19.80 -11.29
N PHE A 82 8.01 -18.60 -10.76
CA PHE A 82 9.03 -17.61 -10.43
C PHE A 82 9.80 -17.95 -9.15
N ALA A 83 9.11 -18.25 -8.05
CA ALA A 83 9.74 -18.46 -6.76
C ALA A 83 10.73 -19.64 -6.72
N PRO A 84 10.48 -20.81 -7.35
CA PRO A 84 11.45 -21.91 -7.36
C PRO A 84 12.77 -21.55 -8.02
N ARG A 85 12.76 -20.69 -9.07
CA ARG A 85 13.97 -20.24 -9.77
C ARG A 85 14.92 -19.46 -8.84
N TYR A 86 14.37 -18.72 -7.93
CA TYR A 86 15.12 -17.81 -7.04
C TYR A 86 15.24 -18.33 -5.61
N ARG A 87 14.87 -19.57 -5.36
CA ARG A 87 14.98 -20.20 -4.05
C ARG A 87 16.39 -20.07 -3.48
N GLY A 88 16.47 -19.54 -2.26
CA GLY A 88 17.74 -19.40 -1.54
C GLY A 88 18.66 -18.27 -2.06
N ARG A 89 18.21 -17.42 -2.99
CA ARG A 89 18.97 -16.23 -3.43
C ARG A 89 18.90 -15.17 -2.32
N SER A 90 19.94 -15.09 -1.52
CA SER A 90 20.03 -14.22 -0.33
C SER A 90 19.96 -12.73 -0.64
N VAL A 91 20.24 -12.32 -1.88
CA VAL A 91 20.07 -10.92 -2.33
C VAL A 91 18.61 -10.51 -2.43
N ILE A 92 17.68 -11.45 -2.59
CA ILE A 92 16.24 -11.15 -2.55
C ILE A 92 15.83 -11.01 -1.08
N PHE A 93 15.39 -9.79 -0.72
CA PHE A 93 14.93 -9.46 0.62
C PHE A 93 13.60 -10.12 0.95
N ALA A 94 12.61 -9.91 0.08
CA ALA A 94 11.25 -10.41 0.25
C ALA A 94 10.52 -10.34 -1.09
N TYR A 95 9.40 -11.05 -1.21
CA TYR A 95 8.46 -10.90 -2.32
C TYR A 95 7.28 -10.04 -1.88
N ASP A 96 7.03 -8.95 -2.61
CA ASP A 96 5.80 -8.18 -2.53
C ASP A 96 4.82 -8.69 -3.58
N LEU A 97 3.62 -9.10 -3.16
CA LEU A 97 2.69 -9.78 -4.05
C LEU A 97 2.14 -8.89 -5.15
N GLN A 98 1.94 -7.60 -4.88
CA GLN A 98 1.48 -6.59 -5.85
C GLN A 98 1.57 -5.19 -5.26
N ASN A 99 1.80 -4.21 -6.12
CA ASN A 99 1.72 -2.79 -5.78
C ASN A 99 0.28 -2.36 -5.57
N GLU A 100 -0.03 -1.79 -4.41
CA GLU A 100 -1.28 -1.11 -4.06
C GLU A 100 -2.56 -1.84 -4.48
N PRO A 101 -2.72 -3.14 -4.19
CA PRO A 101 -3.90 -3.87 -4.60
C PRO A 101 -5.14 -3.35 -3.87
N HIS A 102 -6.28 -3.37 -4.59
CA HIS A 102 -7.57 -3.07 -4.00
C HIS A 102 -8.64 -4.02 -4.54
N VAL A 103 -9.62 -4.34 -3.71
CA VAL A 103 -10.82 -5.06 -4.12
C VAL A 103 -11.84 -4.04 -4.64
N ASP A 104 -12.33 -4.24 -5.84
CA ASP A 104 -13.30 -3.34 -6.46
C ASP A 104 -14.55 -3.13 -5.57
N TRP A 105 -15.26 -2.02 -5.77
CA TRP A 105 -16.59 -1.83 -5.20
C TRP A 105 -17.70 -2.25 -6.16
N ASN A 106 -17.63 -1.76 -7.39
CA ASN A 106 -18.63 -1.95 -8.44
C ASN A 106 -18.04 -2.77 -9.59
N ASN A 107 -17.93 -4.09 -9.42
CA ASN A 107 -17.49 -5.00 -10.48
C ASN A 107 -18.51 -6.15 -10.59
N GLU A 108 -19.14 -6.31 -11.74
CA GLU A 108 -20.15 -7.35 -11.99
C GLU A 108 -19.63 -8.77 -11.70
N ILE A 109 -18.33 -8.99 -11.83
CA ILE A 109 -17.66 -10.25 -11.49
C ILE A 109 -17.83 -10.62 -10.01
N MET A 110 -18.04 -9.65 -9.14
CA MET A 110 -18.23 -9.85 -7.69
C MET A 110 -19.66 -10.26 -7.33
N VAL A 111 -20.65 -10.01 -8.19
CA VAL A 111 -22.07 -10.27 -7.87
C VAL A 111 -22.33 -11.73 -7.49
N PRO A 112 -21.91 -12.74 -8.27
CA PRO A 112 -22.08 -14.14 -7.87
C PRO A 112 -21.35 -14.50 -6.58
N GLN A 113 -20.17 -13.93 -6.37
CA GLN A 113 -19.35 -14.18 -5.18
C GLN A 113 -20.03 -13.58 -3.94
N TRP A 114 -20.53 -12.34 -4.04
CA TRP A 114 -21.29 -11.65 -3.00
C TRP A 114 -22.53 -12.41 -2.58
N ARG A 115 -23.35 -12.85 -3.53
CA ARG A 115 -24.55 -13.63 -3.29
C ARG A 115 -24.25 -14.97 -2.62
N SER A 116 -23.18 -15.63 -3.04
CA SER A 116 -22.70 -16.86 -2.39
C SER A 116 -22.23 -16.61 -0.96
N TRP A 117 -21.51 -15.50 -0.73
CA TRP A 117 -21.04 -15.09 0.59
C TRP A 117 -22.22 -14.81 1.56
N LEU A 118 -23.24 -14.09 1.10
CA LEU A 118 -24.46 -13.83 1.89
C LEU A 118 -25.17 -15.13 2.26
N ARG A 119 -25.32 -16.04 1.30
CA ARG A 119 -25.94 -17.35 1.53
C ARG A 119 -25.18 -18.17 2.58
N LYS A 120 -23.84 -18.14 2.50
CA LYS A 120 -23.00 -18.82 3.49
C LYS A 120 -23.11 -18.19 4.88
N LYS A 121 -23.19 -16.87 4.97
CA LYS A 121 -23.23 -16.15 6.23
C LYS A 121 -24.58 -16.28 6.93
N TYR A 122 -25.69 -16.13 6.20
CA TYR A 122 -27.03 -16.01 6.77
C TYR A 122 -27.88 -17.26 6.67
N SER A 123 -27.56 -18.17 5.80
CA SER A 123 -28.27 -19.43 5.52
C SER A 123 -29.70 -19.24 4.97
N THR A 124 -30.48 -18.26 5.45
CA THR A 124 -31.83 -17.96 4.96
C THR A 124 -32.02 -16.46 4.68
N PRO A 125 -32.92 -16.09 3.76
CA PRO A 125 -33.29 -14.71 3.51
C PRO A 125 -33.85 -13.98 4.73
N GLU A 126 -34.59 -14.68 5.58
CA GLU A 126 -35.18 -14.12 6.81
C GLU A 126 -34.09 -13.67 7.80
N ASN A 127 -33.01 -14.46 7.95
CA ASN A 127 -31.87 -14.10 8.79
C ASN A 127 -31.13 -12.88 8.21
N LEU A 128 -30.97 -12.81 6.90
CA LEU A 128 -30.38 -11.65 6.23
C LEU A 128 -31.19 -10.38 6.48
N MET A 129 -32.50 -10.46 6.25
CA MET A 129 -33.41 -9.33 6.45
C MET A 129 -33.39 -8.83 7.90
N ALA A 130 -33.45 -9.75 8.86
CA ALA A 130 -33.39 -9.42 10.29
C ALA A 130 -32.04 -8.70 10.63
N ALA A 131 -30.91 -9.18 10.10
CA ALA A 131 -29.61 -8.60 10.35
C ALA A 131 -29.45 -7.19 9.72
N TRP A 132 -30.05 -6.95 8.56
CA TRP A 132 -29.99 -5.65 7.88
C TRP A 132 -31.09 -4.67 8.31
N GLY A 133 -32.10 -5.16 9.05
CA GLY A 133 -33.29 -4.36 9.40
C GLY A 133 -34.20 -4.08 8.20
N GLU A 134 -34.17 -4.95 7.18
CA GLU A 134 -34.97 -4.82 5.96
C GLU A 134 -36.37 -5.34 6.17
N THR A 135 -37.36 -4.56 5.74
CA THR A 135 -38.78 -4.94 5.79
C THR A 135 -39.26 -5.58 4.48
N ASN A 136 -38.62 -5.25 3.38
CA ASN A 136 -38.90 -5.84 2.09
C ASN A 136 -38.12 -7.15 1.91
N ARG A 137 -38.73 -8.13 1.22
CA ARG A 137 -38.09 -9.41 0.95
C ARG A 137 -36.84 -9.23 0.12
N VAL A 138 -35.70 -9.75 0.62
CA VAL A 138 -34.40 -9.78 -0.05
C VAL A 138 -34.03 -11.25 -0.31
N GLU A 139 -34.05 -11.66 -1.56
CA GLU A 139 -33.57 -12.97 -1.97
C GLU A 139 -32.07 -12.89 -2.29
N PHE A 140 -31.29 -13.91 -1.91
CA PHE A 140 -29.84 -13.94 -2.16
C PHE A 140 -29.50 -13.78 -3.64
N ASP A 141 -30.25 -14.42 -4.54
CA ASP A 141 -30.00 -14.38 -5.97
C ASP A 141 -30.36 -13.04 -6.63
N GLN A 142 -31.01 -12.17 -5.90
CA GLN A 142 -31.40 -10.82 -6.34
C GLN A 142 -30.63 -9.72 -5.58
N ALA A 143 -29.82 -10.08 -4.57
CA ALA A 143 -29.09 -9.09 -3.79
C ALA A 143 -28.07 -8.33 -4.66
N PRO A 144 -28.24 -7.01 -4.85
CA PRO A 144 -27.30 -6.18 -5.58
C PRO A 144 -26.06 -5.91 -4.73
N LEU A 145 -24.98 -5.48 -5.36
CA LEU A 145 -23.88 -4.84 -4.64
C LEU A 145 -24.40 -3.55 -3.98
N PRO A 146 -24.04 -3.27 -2.71
CA PRO A 146 -24.46 -2.05 -2.06
C PRO A 146 -23.89 -0.79 -2.72
N GLU A 147 -24.64 0.30 -2.70
CA GLU A 147 -24.13 1.62 -3.09
C GLU A 147 -23.13 2.15 -2.03
N PRO A 148 -22.02 2.80 -2.44
CA PRO A 148 -21.02 3.34 -1.51
C PRO A 148 -21.47 4.66 -0.86
N LYS A 149 -22.67 4.69 -0.30
CA LYS A 149 -23.23 5.85 0.38
C LYS A 149 -22.99 5.77 1.87
N ASN A 150 -22.52 6.87 2.46
CA ASN A 150 -22.29 6.94 3.90
C ASN A 150 -23.55 6.57 4.69
N ALA A 151 -23.44 5.59 5.55
CA ALA A 151 -24.46 5.23 6.52
C ALA A 151 -23.78 4.65 7.77
N LEU A 152 -23.67 5.44 8.81
CA LEU A 152 -22.91 5.11 10.01
C LEU A 152 -23.29 3.72 10.56
N ARG A 153 -22.30 2.83 10.64
CA ARG A 153 -22.44 1.46 11.13
C ARG A 153 -23.53 0.63 10.43
N SER A 154 -23.80 0.91 9.14
CA SER A 154 -24.77 0.14 8.35
C SER A 154 -24.38 -1.34 8.30
N PRO A 155 -25.23 -2.29 8.77
CA PRO A 155 -24.94 -3.72 8.73
C PRO A 155 -24.68 -4.21 7.30
N LYS A 156 -25.44 -3.71 6.33
CA LYS A 156 -25.30 -4.06 4.91
C LYS A 156 -23.95 -3.62 4.33
N LEU A 157 -23.48 -2.41 4.68
CA LEU A 157 -22.18 -1.90 4.26
C LEU A 157 -21.04 -2.63 4.97
N LEU A 158 -21.19 -2.94 6.26
CA LEU A 158 -20.22 -3.74 7.03
C LEU A 158 -20.08 -5.15 6.44
N ASP A 159 -21.18 -5.75 6.03
CA ASP A 159 -21.16 -7.04 5.37
C ASP A 159 -20.40 -6.98 4.04
N PHE A 160 -20.64 -5.93 3.25
CA PHE A 160 -19.97 -5.81 1.97
C PHE A 160 -18.47 -5.53 2.14
N GLN A 161 -18.09 -4.70 3.10
CA GLN A 161 -16.68 -4.51 3.45
C GLN A 161 -16.04 -5.82 3.93
N SER A 162 -16.74 -6.59 4.79
CA SER A 162 -16.25 -7.90 5.24
C SER A 162 -16.09 -8.90 4.09
N PHE A 163 -17.02 -8.89 3.12
CA PHE A 163 -16.88 -9.68 1.90
C PHE A 163 -15.64 -9.27 1.09
N ARG A 164 -15.41 -7.97 0.91
CA ARG A 164 -14.20 -7.45 0.22
C ARG A 164 -12.93 -7.86 0.97
N GLU A 165 -12.93 -7.81 2.30
CA GLU A 165 -11.82 -8.29 3.12
C GLU A 165 -11.58 -9.81 2.96
N ASP A 166 -12.64 -10.63 2.82
CA ASP A 166 -12.52 -12.08 2.57
C ASP A 166 -11.94 -12.38 1.17
N VAL A 167 -12.26 -11.55 0.17
CA VAL A 167 -11.64 -11.61 -1.16
C VAL A 167 -10.15 -11.31 -1.06
N ALA A 168 -9.78 -10.20 -0.38
CA ALA A 168 -8.39 -9.83 -0.16
C ALA A 168 -7.60 -10.90 0.62
N ASP A 169 -8.19 -11.47 1.67
CA ASP A 169 -7.56 -12.56 2.44
C ASP A 169 -7.27 -13.79 1.58
N THR A 170 -8.23 -14.17 0.73
CA THR A 170 -8.08 -15.33 -0.17
C THR A 170 -6.99 -15.05 -1.20
N TRP A 171 -6.97 -13.84 -1.76
CA TRP A 171 -6.01 -13.39 -2.74
C TRP A 171 -4.58 -13.42 -2.18
N THR A 172 -4.38 -12.85 -0.99
CA THR A 172 -3.07 -12.82 -0.33
C THR A 172 -2.61 -14.22 0.07
N ARG A 173 -3.47 -14.97 0.77
CA ARG A 173 -3.14 -16.30 1.29
C ARG A 173 -2.69 -17.23 0.19
N ARG A 174 -3.41 -17.33 -0.93
CA ARG A 174 -3.11 -18.28 -2.02
C ARG A 174 -1.78 -17.99 -2.70
N GLN A 175 -1.42 -16.73 -2.88
CA GLN A 175 -0.14 -16.34 -3.47
C GLN A 175 1.01 -16.57 -2.48
N ALA A 176 0.84 -16.17 -1.21
CA ALA A 176 1.84 -16.42 -0.17
C ALA A 176 2.11 -17.92 0.00
N GLU A 177 1.06 -18.76 0.01
CA GLU A 177 1.19 -20.23 0.05
C GLU A 177 1.98 -20.77 -1.15
N ALA A 178 1.77 -20.22 -2.35
CA ALA A 178 2.51 -20.64 -3.55
C ALA A 178 4.01 -20.33 -3.45
N ILE A 179 4.38 -19.16 -2.95
CA ILE A 179 5.77 -18.77 -2.71
C ILE A 179 6.38 -19.65 -1.63
N LYS A 180 5.70 -19.78 -0.47
CA LYS A 180 6.20 -20.57 0.68
C LYS A 180 6.34 -22.06 0.37
N ALA A 181 5.51 -22.60 -0.51
CA ALA A 181 5.65 -23.99 -0.98
C ALA A 181 6.94 -24.18 -1.81
N ALA A 182 7.37 -23.19 -2.55
CA ALA A 182 8.59 -23.22 -3.34
C ALA A 182 9.83 -22.89 -2.49
N ASP A 183 9.73 -21.87 -1.64
CA ASP A 183 10.79 -21.41 -0.74
C ASP A 183 10.21 -21.07 0.64
N PRO A 184 10.23 -22.03 1.59
CA PRO A 184 9.70 -21.82 2.93
C PRO A 184 10.39 -20.68 3.72
N ALA A 185 11.62 -20.32 3.36
CA ALA A 185 12.40 -19.27 4.02
C ALA A 185 12.12 -17.87 3.43
N ALA A 186 11.53 -17.79 2.25
CA ALA A 186 11.21 -16.51 1.60
C ALA A 186 10.29 -15.66 2.46
N LEU A 187 10.59 -14.38 2.59
CA LEU A 187 9.68 -13.40 3.20
C LEU A 187 8.66 -12.92 2.18
N VAL A 188 7.41 -12.76 2.61
CA VAL A 188 6.30 -12.35 1.75
C VAL A 188 5.53 -11.20 2.38
N THR A 189 5.19 -10.21 1.58
CA THR A 189 4.40 -9.03 1.97
C THR A 189 3.46 -8.57 0.85
N VAL A 190 2.73 -7.48 1.10
CA VAL A 190 1.89 -6.75 0.13
C VAL A 190 2.06 -5.26 0.35
N GLY A 191 2.34 -4.52 -0.71
CA GLY A 191 2.43 -3.05 -0.70
C GLY A 191 1.05 -2.40 -0.54
N PHE A 192 0.60 -2.18 0.69
CA PHE A 192 -0.73 -1.61 0.97
C PHE A 192 -0.79 -0.13 0.65
N LEU A 193 -1.88 0.30 0.02
CA LEU A 193 -2.22 1.70 -0.10
C LEU A 193 -2.65 2.29 1.27
N GLN A 194 -2.37 3.56 1.52
CA GLN A 194 -2.75 4.24 2.78
C GLN A 194 -4.23 4.14 3.13
N THR A 195 -5.12 3.98 2.15
CA THR A 195 -6.56 3.74 2.35
C THR A 195 -6.91 2.31 2.77
N SER A 196 -5.92 1.43 2.97
CA SER A 196 -6.09 0.16 3.70
C SER A 196 -6.36 0.39 5.21
N VAL A 197 -6.13 1.62 5.71
CA VAL A 197 -6.59 2.09 7.01
C VAL A 197 -7.71 3.10 6.78
N PRO A 198 -8.96 2.84 7.23
CA PRO A 198 -10.12 3.65 6.90
C PRO A 198 -10.17 4.95 7.72
N SER A 199 -9.08 5.71 7.75
CA SER A 199 -8.95 6.96 8.50
C SER A 199 -9.05 8.21 7.63
N ARG A 200 -9.10 8.04 6.31
CA ARG A 200 -9.33 9.10 5.32
C ARG A 200 -9.73 8.49 3.98
N TYR A 201 -10.66 9.14 3.30
CA TYR A 201 -11.07 8.81 1.94
C TYR A 201 -10.98 10.02 1.03
N TRP A 202 -10.68 9.80 -0.23
CA TRP A 202 -10.63 10.84 -1.27
C TRP A 202 -11.97 11.04 -1.95
N GLY A 203 -12.64 9.93 -2.30
CA GLY A 203 -13.93 9.88 -2.98
C GLY A 203 -15.07 9.27 -2.16
N GLY A 204 -14.79 8.70 -1.00
CA GLY A 204 -15.77 8.05 -0.15
C GLY A 204 -15.35 6.65 0.31
N ILE A 205 -16.27 5.92 0.94
CA ILE A 205 -15.99 4.61 1.56
C ILE A 205 -15.55 3.53 0.56
N ALA A 206 -15.75 3.74 -0.74
CA ALA A 206 -15.27 2.86 -1.79
C ALA A 206 -13.73 2.85 -1.91
N ASP A 207 -13.06 3.93 -1.46
CA ASP A 207 -11.60 4.04 -1.49
C ASP A 207 -10.90 3.07 -0.52
N TYR A 208 -11.62 2.52 0.47
CA TYR A 208 -11.07 1.46 1.31
C TYR A 208 -10.70 0.25 0.45
N THR A 209 -9.46 -0.20 0.55
CA THR A 209 -8.92 -1.21 -0.38
C THR A 209 -9.46 -2.62 -0.16
N GLY A 210 -10.02 -2.93 1.01
CA GLY A 210 -10.36 -4.29 1.44
C GLY A 210 -9.18 -5.04 2.09
N PHE A 211 -7.97 -4.53 2.02
CA PHE A 211 -6.77 -5.15 2.62
C PHE A 211 -6.56 -4.66 4.05
N ARG A 212 -7.30 -5.23 5.01
CA ARG A 212 -7.18 -4.87 6.43
C ARG A 212 -5.89 -5.40 7.04
N PRO A 213 -4.95 -4.55 7.52
CA PRO A 213 -3.63 -4.99 7.97
C PRO A 213 -3.67 -6.09 9.04
N ALA A 214 -4.60 -5.99 10.01
CA ALA A 214 -4.76 -6.98 11.08
C ALA A 214 -5.19 -8.38 10.56
N ARG A 215 -5.90 -8.45 9.43
CA ARG A 215 -6.28 -9.71 8.78
C ARG A 215 -5.14 -10.25 7.95
N GLN A 216 -4.48 -9.38 7.19
CA GLN A 216 -3.38 -9.70 6.29
C GLN A 216 -2.14 -10.22 7.04
N ALA A 217 -1.90 -9.72 8.26
CA ALA A 217 -0.80 -10.16 9.13
C ALA A 217 -0.76 -11.67 9.40
N LYS A 218 -1.85 -12.39 9.19
CA LYS A 218 -1.93 -13.86 9.34
C LYS A 218 -1.19 -14.61 8.21
N PHE A 219 -1.06 -13.98 7.05
CA PHE A 219 -0.53 -14.59 5.83
C PHE A 219 0.84 -14.05 5.46
N LEU A 220 1.24 -12.90 6.02
CA LEU A 220 2.42 -12.14 5.68
C LEU A 220 3.49 -12.21 6.77
N ASP A 221 4.75 -12.13 6.38
CA ASP A 221 5.88 -12.14 7.33
C ASP A 221 6.06 -10.77 7.97
N PHE A 222 5.84 -9.70 7.23
CA PHE A 222 5.84 -8.31 7.66
C PHE A 222 4.78 -7.54 6.86
N LEU A 223 4.50 -6.30 7.25
CA LEU A 223 3.51 -5.47 6.58
C LEU A 223 4.20 -4.29 5.89
N GLU A 224 3.69 -3.91 4.74
CA GLU A 224 4.10 -2.71 4.04
C GLU A 224 2.95 -1.72 3.98
N ILE A 225 3.29 -0.45 3.95
CA ILE A 225 2.35 0.64 3.75
C ILE A 225 2.98 1.71 2.87
N HIS A 226 2.22 2.23 1.94
CA HIS A 226 2.56 3.38 1.12
C HIS A 226 1.89 4.63 1.68
N PHE A 227 2.58 5.73 1.65
CA PHE A 227 2.05 6.99 2.14
C PHE A 227 2.51 8.18 1.31
N TYR A 228 1.54 8.91 0.80
CA TYR A 228 1.75 10.19 0.15
C TYR A 228 0.84 11.26 0.78
N PRO A 229 1.32 12.51 0.92
CA PRO A 229 0.50 13.61 1.43
C PRO A 229 -0.49 14.07 0.37
N SER A 230 -1.44 13.20 0.00
CA SER A 230 -2.35 13.42 -1.13
C SER A 230 -3.81 13.52 -0.70
N GLU A 231 -4.58 14.32 -1.40
CA GLU A 231 -6.03 14.41 -1.34
C GLU A 231 -6.61 14.39 -2.75
N ARG A 232 -7.68 13.59 -2.97
CA ARG A 232 -8.37 13.47 -4.27
C ARG A 232 -7.44 13.17 -5.45
N GLY A 233 -6.41 12.35 -5.20
CA GLY A 233 -5.41 12.01 -6.19
C GLY A 233 -4.36 13.09 -6.45
N GLY A 234 -4.32 14.14 -5.64
CA GLY A 234 -3.33 15.20 -5.68
C GLY A 234 -2.65 15.42 -4.34
N TYR A 235 -1.43 15.94 -4.33
CA TYR A 235 -0.69 16.24 -3.10
C TYR A 235 -1.31 17.41 -2.35
N GLU A 236 -1.54 17.27 -1.06
CA GLU A 236 -2.04 18.32 -0.18
C GLU A 236 -0.93 18.81 0.73
N TYR A 237 -0.27 19.90 0.31
CA TYR A 237 0.77 20.56 1.10
C TYR A 237 0.83 22.04 0.71
N ARG A 238 0.10 22.90 1.40
CA ARG A 238 0.01 24.34 1.13
C ARG A 238 0.74 25.19 2.16
N SER A 239 0.88 24.64 3.36
CA SER A 239 1.36 25.37 4.53
C SER A 239 2.00 24.41 5.53
N GLU A 240 2.59 24.95 6.59
CA GLU A 240 3.10 24.17 7.71
C GLU A 240 1.98 23.42 8.47
N ASP A 241 0.75 23.96 8.48
CA ASP A 241 -0.40 23.27 9.07
C ASP A 241 -0.78 22.02 8.28
N ASP A 242 -0.72 22.09 6.94
CA ASP A 242 -0.92 20.90 6.09
C ASP A 242 0.20 19.87 6.31
N GLU A 243 1.45 20.31 6.49
CA GLU A 243 2.57 19.45 6.85
C GLU A 243 2.27 18.68 8.13
N LEU A 244 1.87 19.39 9.19
CA LEU A 244 1.53 18.78 10.48
C LEU A 244 0.34 17.83 10.38
N ALA A 245 -0.68 18.20 9.60
CA ALA A 245 -1.84 17.34 9.35
C ALA A 245 -1.46 16.05 8.62
N ASN A 246 -0.57 16.11 7.62
CA ASN A 246 -0.06 14.96 6.90
C ASN A 246 0.83 14.07 7.79
N LEU A 247 1.67 14.66 8.65
CA LEU A 247 2.50 13.90 9.59
C LEU A 247 1.64 13.20 10.65
N ALA A 248 0.59 13.85 11.17
CA ALA A 248 -0.37 13.23 12.08
C ALA A 248 -1.10 12.05 11.40
N TYR A 249 -1.46 12.21 10.13
CA TYR A 249 -2.10 11.17 9.34
C TYR A 249 -1.17 9.98 9.12
N LEU A 250 0.10 10.23 8.77
CA LEU A 250 1.12 9.19 8.66
C LEU A 250 1.30 8.43 9.98
N GLU A 251 1.46 9.14 11.12
CA GLU A 251 1.58 8.50 12.45
C GLU A 251 0.37 7.59 12.70
N GLY A 252 -0.84 8.07 12.44
CA GLY A 252 -2.07 7.31 12.64
C GLY A 252 -2.10 6.02 11.80
N ILE A 253 -1.69 6.09 10.53
CA ILE A 253 -1.64 4.93 9.64
C ILE A 253 -0.59 3.92 10.10
N VAL A 254 0.66 4.32 10.28
CA VAL A 254 1.72 3.37 10.65
C VAL A 254 1.46 2.74 12.02
N ARG A 255 0.84 3.47 12.94
CA ARG A 255 0.40 2.95 14.24
C ARG A 255 -0.66 1.85 14.08
N GLU A 256 -1.67 2.06 13.24
CA GLU A 256 -2.72 1.05 12.97
C GLU A 256 -2.13 -0.19 12.27
N VAL A 257 -1.24 0.00 11.30
CA VAL A 257 -0.57 -1.10 10.60
C VAL A 257 0.34 -1.89 11.54
N ALA A 258 0.96 -1.25 12.52
CA ALA A 258 1.83 -1.91 13.50
C ALA A 258 1.07 -2.68 14.62
N ARG A 259 -0.24 -2.43 14.82
CA ARG A 259 -1.05 -3.08 15.88
C ARG A 259 -1.00 -4.62 15.91
N PRO A 260 -0.96 -5.33 14.76
CA PRO A 260 -0.83 -6.79 14.76
C PRO A 260 0.50 -7.33 15.29
N GLY A 261 1.49 -6.48 15.57
CA GLY A 261 2.80 -6.87 16.08
C GLY A 261 3.77 -7.43 15.05
N LYS A 262 3.46 -7.29 13.75
CA LYS A 262 4.40 -7.59 12.67
C LYS A 262 5.34 -6.40 12.43
N PRO A 263 6.59 -6.62 11.98
CA PRO A 263 7.42 -5.54 11.46
C PRO A 263 6.69 -4.77 10.36
N VAL A 264 6.88 -3.47 10.28
CA VAL A 264 6.26 -2.61 9.26
C VAL A 264 7.34 -1.89 8.48
N VAL A 265 7.21 -1.86 7.15
CA VAL A 265 8.04 -1.05 6.24
C VAL A 265 7.17 0.04 5.61
N LEU A 266 7.62 1.29 5.66
CA LEU A 266 7.07 2.35 4.82
C LEU A 266 7.69 2.19 3.43
N ALA A 267 7.00 1.42 2.57
CA ALA A 267 7.58 0.88 1.34
C ALA A 267 7.48 1.82 0.13
N GLU A 268 6.63 2.82 0.24
CA GLU A 268 6.65 3.98 -0.66
C GLU A 268 6.29 5.23 0.12
N PHE A 269 7.06 6.28 -0.10
CA PHE A 269 6.73 7.63 0.32
C PHE A 269 7.51 8.63 -0.52
N GLY A 270 6.99 9.81 -0.68
CA GLY A 270 7.62 10.84 -1.46
C GLY A 270 6.83 12.14 -1.44
N TRP A 271 7.42 13.20 -1.96
CA TRP A 271 6.78 14.49 -2.15
C TRP A 271 7.54 15.34 -3.17
N TYR A 272 6.84 16.27 -3.80
CA TYR A 272 7.43 17.19 -4.78
C TYR A 272 8.44 18.15 -4.17
N GLY A 273 9.50 18.43 -4.92
CA GLY A 273 10.46 19.47 -4.57
C GLY A 273 11.46 19.76 -5.68
N GLY A 274 11.83 21.03 -5.83
CA GLY A 274 12.90 21.44 -6.73
C GLY A 274 12.50 21.94 -8.13
N ALA A 275 11.20 22.01 -8.45
CA ALA A 275 10.74 22.59 -9.71
C ALA A 275 9.87 23.82 -9.51
N ALA A 276 9.86 24.71 -10.50
CA ALA A 276 9.01 25.91 -10.47
C ALA A 276 7.52 25.57 -10.64
N LYS A 277 7.20 24.49 -11.38
CA LYS A 277 5.84 24.00 -11.58
C LYS A 277 5.89 22.52 -11.98
N PRO A 278 5.20 21.60 -11.29
CA PRO A 278 5.08 20.24 -11.75
C PRO A 278 4.23 20.18 -13.02
N LYS A 279 4.55 19.26 -13.94
CA LYS A 279 3.72 18.99 -15.12
C LYS A 279 2.35 18.42 -14.73
N PHE A 280 2.35 17.66 -13.64
CA PHE A 280 1.18 17.02 -13.10
C PHE A 280 0.49 17.93 -12.10
N ASP A 281 -0.49 18.69 -12.58
CA ASP A 281 -1.33 19.56 -11.76
C ASP A 281 -2.76 19.01 -11.69
N ARG A 282 -3.05 18.18 -10.71
CA ARG A 282 -4.43 17.79 -10.38
C ARG A 282 -5.04 18.68 -9.29
N GLY A 283 -4.66 19.95 -9.26
CA GLY A 283 -5.19 20.92 -8.29
C GLY A 283 -4.13 21.39 -7.33
N VAL A 284 -4.20 21.61 -6.16
CA VAL A 284 -3.50 22.44 -5.21
C VAL A 284 -2.16 21.86 -4.78
N HIS A 285 -1.13 21.95 -5.63
CA HIS A 285 0.22 21.60 -5.24
C HIS A 285 1.10 22.85 -5.23
N PRO A 286 1.49 23.37 -4.05
CA PRO A 286 2.66 24.20 -4.02
C PRO A 286 3.85 23.29 -4.34
N VAL A 287 4.58 23.67 -5.35
CA VAL A 287 5.90 23.14 -5.59
C VAL A 287 6.77 23.56 -4.43
N GLY A 288 7.23 22.61 -3.64
CA GLY A 288 8.21 22.85 -2.61
C GLY A 288 9.59 23.07 -3.20
N THR A 289 10.42 23.84 -2.49
CA THR A 289 11.86 23.83 -2.75
C THR A 289 12.44 22.45 -2.38
N GLU A 290 13.63 22.14 -2.86
CA GLU A 290 14.35 20.91 -2.44
C GLU A 290 14.52 20.85 -0.91
N GLN A 291 14.72 22.01 -0.26
CA GLN A 291 14.88 22.10 1.20
C GLN A 291 13.56 21.78 1.94
N GLN A 292 12.43 22.26 1.41
CA GLN A 292 11.10 21.91 1.97
C GLN A 292 10.80 20.43 1.79
N GLN A 293 11.11 19.85 0.62
CA GLN A 293 11.02 18.41 0.39
C GLN A 293 11.85 17.62 1.42
N ALA A 294 13.12 17.98 1.58
CA ALA A 294 14.03 17.34 2.53
C ALA A 294 13.53 17.47 3.99
N LYS A 295 13.04 18.65 4.38
CA LYS A 295 12.45 18.89 5.71
C LYS A 295 11.26 17.98 5.96
N TYR A 296 10.30 17.95 5.03
CA TYR A 296 9.08 17.14 5.17
C TYR A 296 9.39 15.65 5.24
N LEU A 297 10.16 15.12 4.29
CA LEU A 297 10.46 13.70 4.21
C LEU A 297 11.33 13.23 5.40
N ARG A 298 12.22 14.06 5.90
CA ARG A 298 12.94 13.80 7.17
C ARG A 298 11.96 13.64 8.32
N ARG A 299 10.99 14.56 8.47
CA ARG A 299 9.96 14.48 9.53
C ARG A 299 9.05 13.27 9.35
N ALA A 300 8.73 12.87 8.10
CA ALA A 300 7.96 11.67 7.82
C ALA A 300 8.69 10.41 8.31
N VAL A 301 10.00 10.30 8.07
CA VAL A 301 10.83 9.22 8.63
C VAL A 301 10.84 9.28 10.16
N GLU A 302 11.07 10.44 10.77
CA GLU A 302 11.16 10.61 12.23
C GLU A 302 9.83 10.29 12.94
N VAL A 303 8.69 10.67 12.36
CA VAL A 303 7.35 10.39 12.92
C VAL A 303 6.99 8.90 12.82
N SER A 304 7.38 8.25 11.73
CA SER A 304 7.12 6.82 11.54
C SER A 304 8.13 5.92 12.25
N ALA A 305 9.30 6.45 12.62
CA ALA A 305 10.33 5.70 13.33
C ALA A 305 9.81 5.15 14.67
N GLY A 306 10.07 3.88 14.93
CA GLY A 306 9.55 3.16 16.10
C GLY A 306 8.23 2.43 15.86
N PHE A 307 7.50 2.77 14.79
CA PHE A 307 6.42 1.94 14.25
C PHE A 307 6.90 1.14 13.03
N THR A 308 7.90 1.65 12.32
CA THR A 308 8.47 1.05 11.11
C THR A 308 9.91 0.62 11.32
N VAL A 309 10.33 -0.41 10.58
CA VAL A 309 11.69 -0.96 10.60
C VAL A 309 12.49 -0.61 9.33
N GLY A 310 11.86 0.02 8.36
CA GLY A 310 12.49 0.40 7.09
C GLY A 310 11.67 1.44 6.32
N TRP A 311 12.34 2.10 5.38
CA TRP A 311 11.79 3.16 4.53
C TRP A 311 12.33 3.03 3.12
N LEU A 312 11.46 2.96 2.12
CA LEU A 312 11.80 2.93 0.70
C LEU A 312 11.25 4.19 0.03
N ASN A 313 12.14 5.07 -0.40
CA ASN A 313 11.72 6.29 -1.11
C ASN A 313 11.24 5.95 -2.52
N TRP A 314 10.16 6.58 -2.96
CA TRP A 314 9.70 6.56 -4.34
C TRP A 314 10.23 7.78 -5.08
N GLY A 315 11.15 7.74 -5.98
CA GLY A 315 12.00 6.74 -6.57
C GLY A 315 13.47 7.15 -6.37
N PHE A 316 14.38 6.61 -7.17
CA PHE A 316 15.80 6.92 -7.05
C PHE A 316 16.20 8.17 -7.84
N TYR A 317 15.72 8.32 -9.06
CA TYR A 317 15.86 9.53 -9.89
C TYR A 317 14.53 10.25 -10.04
N ASP A 318 14.59 11.57 -10.25
CA ASP A 318 13.46 12.31 -10.80
C ASP A 318 13.12 11.80 -12.20
N HIS A 319 11.85 11.74 -12.53
CA HIS A 319 11.32 11.29 -13.82
C HIS A 319 10.61 12.42 -14.56
N PRO A 320 11.34 13.32 -15.27
CA PRO A 320 10.73 14.51 -15.90
C PRO A 320 9.62 14.20 -16.91
N GLU A 321 9.56 12.98 -17.42
CA GLU A 321 8.52 12.54 -18.35
C GLU A 321 7.28 11.94 -17.65
N ALA A 322 7.35 11.71 -16.33
CA ALA A 322 6.21 11.21 -15.57
C ALA A 322 5.07 12.24 -15.49
N ASN A 323 3.85 11.70 -15.38
CA ASN A 323 2.64 12.48 -15.17
C ASN A 323 2.06 12.28 -13.75
N ASP A 324 2.92 11.97 -12.79
CA ASP A 324 2.60 11.70 -11.39
C ASP A 324 3.71 12.21 -10.47
N CYS A 325 3.69 11.77 -9.21
CA CYS A 325 4.71 12.16 -8.22
C CYS A 325 6.14 11.75 -8.59
N SER A 326 6.32 10.77 -9.47
CA SER A 326 7.66 10.32 -9.88
C SER A 326 8.46 11.43 -10.55
N GLU A 327 7.80 12.50 -11.03
CA GLU A 327 8.46 13.65 -11.66
C GLU A 327 9.56 14.25 -10.77
N LEU A 328 9.33 14.37 -9.45
CA LEU A 328 10.20 15.13 -8.54
C LEU A 328 10.49 14.45 -7.19
N THR A 329 10.15 13.18 -7.01
CA THR A 329 10.35 12.48 -5.72
C THR A 329 11.70 11.80 -5.57
N GLY A 330 12.56 11.84 -6.59
CA GLY A 330 13.87 11.21 -6.59
C GLY A 330 14.83 11.70 -5.51
N LEU A 331 15.77 10.84 -5.13
CA LEU A 331 16.94 11.24 -4.33
C LEU A 331 17.95 12.02 -5.18
N LEU A 332 17.96 11.77 -6.49
CA LEU A 332 18.77 12.44 -7.49
C LEU A 332 17.89 13.09 -8.55
N THR A 333 18.42 14.13 -9.15
CA THR A 333 17.87 14.69 -10.39
C THR A 333 18.07 13.71 -11.55
N VAL A 334 17.41 13.96 -12.68
CA VAL A 334 17.52 13.11 -13.89
C VAL A 334 18.96 12.98 -14.42
N ASP A 335 19.79 14.01 -14.24
CA ASP A 335 21.22 14.05 -14.62
C ASP A 335 22.16 13.48 -13.54
N GLY A 336 21.59 12.90 -12.48
CA GLY A 336 22.33 12.18 -11.44
C GLY A 336 22.91 13.06 -10.32
N LYS A 337 22.53 14.33 -10.25
CA LYS A 337 22.94 15.21 -9.16
C LYS A 337 22.15 14.87 -7.89
N VAL A 338 22.84 14.73 -6.76
CA VAL A 338 22.19 14.48 -5.46
C VAL A 338 21.40 15.72 -5.04
N LYS A 339 20.12 15.51 -4.72
CA LYS A 339 19.23 16.55 -4.20
C LYS A 339 19.40 16.71 -2.69
N SER A 340 18.95 17.84 -2.12
CA SER A 340 18.94 18.06 -0.66
C SER A 340 18.22 16.91 0.10
N TRP A 341 17.21 16.31 -0.52
CA TRP A 341 16.57 15.10 0.03
C TRP A 341 17.50 13.89 -0.02
N GLY A 342 18.27 13.69 -1.08
CA GLY A 342 19.25 12.61 -1.18
C GLY A 342 20.34 12.69 -0.09
N GLU A 343 20.84 13.89 0.20
CA GLU A 343 21.79 14.12 1.30
C GLU A 343 21.15 13.82 2.68
N THR A 344 19.92 14.27 2.87
CA THR A 344 19.16 14.02 4.11
C THR A 344 18.87 12.52 4.27
N PHE A 345 18.50 11.84 3.19
CA PHE A 345 18.28 10.39 3.19
C PHE A 345 19.56 9.62 3.58
N HIS A 346 20.72 10.03 3.05
CA HIS A 346 22.00 9.45 3.44
C HIS A 346 22.26 9.59 4.96
N ALA A 347 22.01 10.78 5.52
CA ALA A 347 22.16 11.00 6.96
C ALA A 347 21.20 10.16 7.80
N LEU A 348 19.94 10.00 7.37
CA LEU A 348 18.95 9.16 8.01
C LEU A 348 19.33 7.67 7.91
N SER A 349 19.83 7.22 6.76
CA SER A 349 20.34 5.86 6.58
C SER A 349 21.47 5.56 7.57
N ALA A 350 22.45 6.45 7.70
CA ALA A 350 23.53 6.30 8.69
C ALA A 350 23.02 6.29 10.14
N ARG A 351 21.91 7.03 10.40
CA ARG A 351 21.30 7.08 11.74
C ARG A 351 20.57 5.79 12.10
N TYR A 352 19.83 5.19 11.18
CA TYR A 352 18.88 4.11 11.47
C TYR A 352 19.34 2.72 11.00
N SER A 353 20.21 2.60 9.99
CA SER A 353 20.63 1.31 9.45
C SER A 353 21.27 0.40 10.51
N GLY A 354 20.78 -0.82 10.60
CA GLY A 354 21.28 -1.84 11.54
C GLY A 354 20.98 -1.55 13.01
N LYS A 355 20.12 -0.59 13.32
CA LYS A 355 19.79 -0.24 14.71
C LYS A 355 18.34 -0.59 15.04
N ALA A 356 18.15 -1.16 16.25
CA ALA A 356 16.81 -1.28 16.81
C ALA A 356 16.29 0.12 17.18
N ILE A 357 15.08 0.43 16.73
CA ILE A 357 14.40 1.69 17.05
C ILE A 357 13.35 1.37 18.10
N ALA A 358 13.47 2.00 19.27
CA ALA A 358 12.46 1.86 20.31
C ALA A 358 11.14 2.50 19.88
N PRO A 359 9.98 1.89 20.21
CA PRO A 359 8.70 2.53 20.00
C PRO A 359 8.67 3.95 20.61
N PRO A 360 8.10 4.92 19.94
CA PRO A 360 8.06 6.29 20.45
C PRO A 360 7.14 6.37 21.68
N LEU A 361 7.58 7.12 22.67
CA LEU A 361 6.71 7.49 23.79
C LEU A 361 5.74 8.58 23.31
N ILE A 362 4.68 8.20 22.65
CA ILE A 362 3.65 9.15 22.20
C ILE A 362 2.61 9.38 23.31
N GLY A 363 2.06 10.60 23.34
CA GLY A 363 0.90 10.92 24.19
C GLY A 363 -0.33 10.11 23.79
N THR A 364 -1.40 10.24 24.54
CA THR A 364 -2.67 9.57 24.23
C THR A 364 -3.15 9.95 22.83
N ARG A 365 -3.51 8.96 22.03
CA ARG A 365 -4.08 9.09 20.69
C ARG A 365 -5.45 8.41 20.67
N PRO A 366 -6.42 8.93 19.91
CA PRO A 366 -7.71 8.26 19.74
C PRO A 366 -7.52 6.90 19.08
N ASP A 367 -8.41 5.97 19.39
CA ASP A 367 -8.50 4.68 18.71
C ASP A 367 -9.43 4.76 17.52
N LEU A 368 -9.05 4.08 16.43
CA LEU A 368 -9.84 4.04 15.20
C LEU A 368 -11.08 3.14 15.40
N ASP A 369 -12.26 3.72 15.24
CA ASP A 369 -13.51 2.96 15.15
C ASP A 369 -13.67 2.42 13.71
N TRP A 370 -13.17 1.21 13.48
CA TRP A 370 -13.18 0.57 12.17
C TRP A 370 -14.59 0.48 11.59
N ASP A 371 -15.56 0.01 12.35
CA ASP A 371 -16.94 -0.21 11.86
C ASP A 371 -17.60 1.10 11.43
N ALA A 372 -17.41 2.16 12.22
CA ALA A 372 -17.91 3.48 11.87
C ALA A 372 -17.21 4.01 10.60
N CYS A 373 -15.90 3.89 10.54
CA CYS A 373 -15.10 4.44 9.43
C CYS A 373 -15.25 3.61 8.14
N LEU A 374 -15.44 2.30 8.19
CA LEU A 374 -15.69 1.45 7.02
C LEU A 374 -17.00 1.80 6.30
N THR A 375 -17.95 2.44 6.99
CA THR A 375 -19.29 2.74 6.45
C THR A 375 -19.56 4.23 6.30
N SER A 376 -18.66 5.11 6.81
CA SER A 376 -18.87 6.54 6.81
C SER A 376 -17.56 7.32 6.67
N ALA A 377 -17.39 8.02 5.54
CA ALA A 377 -16.30 8.96 5.35
C ALA A 377 -16.37 10.15 6.33
N VAL A 378 -17.55 10.48 6.84
CA VAL A 378 -17.72 11.50 7.89
C VAL A 378 -17.06 11.06 9.19
N ALA A 379 -17.27 9.79 9.59
CA ALA A 379 -16.62 9.22 10.77
C ALA A 379 -15.09 9.17 10.62
N ALA A 380 -14.59 8.79 9.45
CA ALA A 380 -13.16 8.79 9.14
C ALA A 380 -12.55 10.20 9.25
N ASN A 381 -13.21 11.21 8.70
CA ASN A 381 -12.76 12.61 8.79
C ASN A 381 -12.80 13.14 10.22
N GLN A 382 -13.81 12.77 11.03
CA GLN A 382 -13.88 13.13 12.44
C GLN A 382 -12.72 12.50 13.22
N PHE A 383 -12.48 11.21 13.06
CA PHE A 383 -11.34 10.53 13.67
C PHE A 383 -10.02 11.24 13.34
N ARG A 384 -9.81 11.57 12.05
CA ARG A 384 -8.60 12.28 11.61
C ARG A 384 -8.44 13.63 12.28
N ALA A 385 -9.51 14.41 12.43
CA ALA A 385 -9.47 15.70 13.11
C ALA A 385 -9.14 15.57 14.61
N GLU A 386 -9.70 14.57 15.27
CA GLU A 386 -9.40 14.26 16.68
C GLU A 386 -7.96 13.79 16.84
N TYR A 387 -7.47 12.97 15.91
CA TYR A 387 -6.08 12.51 15.90
C TYR A 387 -5.10 13.66 15.74
N LEU A 388 -5.36 14.58 14.78
CA LEU A 388 -4.55 15.78 14.58
C LEU A 388 -4.50 16.64 15.84
N LYS A 389 -5.63 16.85 16.50
CA LYS A 389 -5.69 17.61 17.76
C LYS A 389 -4.81 16.97 18.85
N ALA A 390 -4.88 15.63 18.99
CA ALA A 390 -4.06 14.91 19.95
C ALA A 390 -2.57 14.92 19.60
N PHE A 391 -2.25 14.84 18.31
CA PHE A 391 -0.87 14.94 17.78
C PHE A 391 -0.25 16.32 18.07
N LEU A 392 -0.98 17.40 17.82
CA LEU A 392 -0.50 18.78 18.06
C LEU A 392 -0.37 19.10 19.56
N ALA A 393 -1.09 18.42 20.43
CA ALA A 393 -0.98 18.56 21.88
C ALA A 393 0.30 17.90 22.44
N ASP A 394 0.96 17.04 21.68
CA ASP A 394 2.20 16.38 22.07
C ASP A 394 3.39 17.34 21.96
N LYS A 395 4.06 17.59 23.09
CA LYS A 395 5.18 18.56 23.19
C LYS A 395 6.38 18.22 22.29
N ARG A 396 6.45 16.98 21.77
CA ARG A 396 7.57 16.53 20.91
C ARG A 396 7.37 16.90 19.43
N VAL A 397 6.19 17.32 19.05
CA VAL A 397 5.87 17.74 17.68
C VAL A 397 6.20 19.21 17.45
N LYS A 398 6.34 19.97 18.54
CA LYS A 398 6.79 21.37 18.54
C LYS A 398 8.31 21.44 18.60
#